data_494870ac3caa5655c3e400515fec377b
#
_entry.id   494870ac3caa5655c3e400515fec377b
#
_cell.length_a   1.000
_cell.length_b   1.000
_cell.length_c   1.000
_cell.angle_alpha   90.00
_cell.angle_beta   90.00
_cell.angle_gamma   90.00
#
_symmetry.space_group_name_H-M   'P 1'
#
loop_
_entity.id
_entity.type
_entity.pdbx_description
1 polymer ?
#
loop_
_entity_poly.entity_id
_entity_poly.type
_entity_poly.pdbx_seq_one_letter_code
_entity_poly.pdbx_strand_id
1 'polypeptide(L)'
;MKGKFLLITLTLLSSLLINSQNWSEFANTSSYDKANLELALNTESHNRVVFMGNSITEGWVIMHPQFFKNKGYINRGIGGQTTPQMLLRFRQDVLNLNPKVVVILAGTNDIAGNTGYTSEEDILGNIKSMAEIANSNGIKVIISSILPAIEYLWKPGLDPATKIIKINKELKLFSDKNGFIYLDYYSEMVDDKGGLKVPDYTSANDLVHPNLNGYLVMEKLVEDAINKALK
;
A
#
# COMPACT_ATOMS: atom_id res chain seq x y z
N MET A 1 -10.47 -50.82 29.21
CA MET A 1 -10.28 -49.36 29.33
C MET A 1 -9.14 -48.79 28.50
N LYS A 2 -8.53 -49.53 27.55
CA LYS A 2 -7.38 -49.01 26.74
C LYS A 2 -7.76 -48.46 25.35
N GLY A 3 -9.03 -48.59 24.92
CA GLY A 3 -9.42 -48.14 23.56
C GLY A 3 -9.97 -46.73 23.44
N LYS A 4 -10.35 -46.07 24.54
CA LYS A 4 -10.93 -44.68 24.48
C LYS A 4 -9.88 -43.55 24.51
N PHE A 5 -8.65 -43.82 24.96
CA PHE A 5 -7.57 -42.82 25.02
C PHE A 5 -6.94 -42.57 23.64
N LEU A 6 -6.96 -43.55 22.74
CA LEU A 6 -6.34 -43.40 21.41
C LEU A 6 -7.20 -42.55 20.45
N LEU A 7 -8.52 -42.56 20.63
CA LEU A 7 -9.44 -41.78 19.78
C LEU A 7 -9.40 -40.26 20.09
N ILE A 8 -9.17 -39.87 21.36
CA ILE A 8 -9.11 -38.46 21.80
C ILE A 8 -7.84 -37.83 21.33
N THR A 9 -6.72 -38.52 21.30
CA THR A 9 -5.45 -38.02 20.79
C THR A 9 -5.44 -37.83 19.27
N LEU A 10 -6.12 -38.64 18.51
CA LEU A 10 -6.21 -38.50 17.05
C LEU A 10 -7.11 -37.33 16.64
N THR A 11 -8.20 -37.07 17.36
CA THR A 11 -9.08 -35.91 17.10
C THR A 11 -8.45 -34.57 17.49
N LEU A 12 -7.61 -34.52 18.51
CA LEU A 12 -6.85 -33.30 18.86
C LEU A 12 -5.71 -33.00 17.86
N LEU A 13 -5.07 -34.03 17.29
CA LEU A 13 -4.05 -33.80 16.24
C LEU A 13 -4.69 -33.33 14.91
N SER A 14 -5.87 -33.83 14.55
CA SER A 14 -6.54 -33.40 13.32
C SER A 14 -7.07 -31.97 13.40
N SER A 15 -7.43 -31.47 14.59
CA SER A 15 -7.85 -30.07 14.77
C SER A 15 -6.69 -29.07 14.75
N LEU A 16 -5.44 -29.51 15.01
CA LEU A 16 -4.24 -28.65 14.90
C LEU A 16 -3.72 -28.49 13.47
N LEU A 17 -4.13 -29.34 12.54
CA LEU A 17 -3.70 -29.28 11.14
C LEU A 17 -4.60 -28.39 10.25
N ILE A 18 -5.72 -27.88 10.78
CA ILE A 18 -6.73 -27.15 9.98
C ILE A 18 -6.48 -25.63 9.91
N ASN A 19 -5.50 -25.10 10.65
CA ASN A 19 -5.22 -23.66 10.71
C ASN A 19 -3.83 -23.25 10.21
N SER A 20 -3.28 -23.87 9.18
CA SER A 20 -2.14 -23.28 8.51
C SER A 20 -2.64 -22.16 7.59
N GLN A 21 -2.52 -20.92 8.02
CA GLN A 21 -2.81 -19.77 7.16
C GLN A 21 -1.87 -19.83 5.95
N ASN A 22 -2.45 -19.86 4.75
CA ASN A 22 -1.68 -19.78 3.51
C ASN A 22 -1.27 -18.30 3.29
N TRP A 23 -0.05 -17.96 3.67
CA TRP A 23 0.48 -16.60 3.56
C TRP A 23 0.50 -16.08 2.13
N SER A 24 0.69 -16.95 1.15
CA SER A 24 0.64 -16.58 -0.27
C SER A 24 -0.77 -16.16 -0.68
N GLU A 25 -1.78 -16.87 -0.24
CA GLU A 25 -3.18 -16.53 -0.47
C GLU A 25 -3.59 -15.27 0.30
N PHE A 26 -3.19 -15.17 1.59
CA PHE A 26 -3.46 -13.99 2.42
C PHE A 26 -2.91 -12.70 1.79
N ALA A 27 -1.69 -12.72 1.29
CA ALA A 27 -1.04 -11.57 0.68
C ALA A 27 -1.28 -11.46 -0.84
N ASN A 28 -1.98 -12.42 -1.44
CA ASN A 28 -2.21 -12.51 -2.89
C ASN A 28 -0.90 -12.34 -3.70
N THR A 29 0.13 -13.09 -3.29
CA THR A 29 1.49 -12.92 -3.83
C THR A 29 1.60 -13.26 -5.31
N SER A 30 0.71 -14.08 -5.86
CA SER A 30 0.69 -14.47 -7.28
C SER A 30 0.11 -13.42 -8.23
N SER A 31 -0.50 -12.34 -7.73
CA SER A 31 -1.18 -11.34 -8.56
C SER A 31 -0.34 -10.78 -9.69
N TYR A 32 0.95 -10.59 -9.44
CA TYR A 32 1.86 -9.99 -10.40
C TYR A 32 2.94 -10.92 -10.94
N ASP A 33 2.86 -12.25 -10.69
CA ASP A 33 3.90 -13.22 -11.09
C ASP A 33 4.23 -13.14 -12.58
N LYS A 34 3.21 -13.16 -13.44
CA LYS A 34 3.40 -13.05 -14.90
C LYS A 34 4.03 -11.72 -15.29
N ALA A 35 3.51 -10.61 -14.78
CA ALA A 35 4.03 -9.28 -15.07
C ALA A 35 5.46 -9.08 -14.52
N ASN A 36 5.76 -9.64 -13.34
CA ASN A 36 7.10 -9.61 -12.76
C ASN A 36 8.09 -10.41 -13.63
N LEU A 37 7.68 -11.58 -14.14
CA LEU A 37 8.50 -12.38 -15.03
C LEU A 37 8.79 -11.64 -16.35
N GLU A 38 7.78 -11.02 -16.96
CA GLU A 38 7.95 -10.23 -18.20
C GLU A 38 8.92 -9.05 -17.98
N LEU A 39 8.85 -8.37 -16.83
CA LEU A 39 9.77 -7.28 -16.48
C LEU A 39 11.19 -7.76 -16.17
N ALA A 40 11.36 -8.97 -15.64
CA ALA A 40 12.68 -9.57 -15.39
C ALA A 40 13.40 -9.91 -16.70
N LEU A 41 12.67 -10.28 -17.74
CA LEU A 41 13.21 -10.56 -19.09
C LEU A 41 13.56 -9.28 -19.87
N ASN A 42 12.99 -8.15 -19.50
CA ASN A 42 13.24 -6.85 -20.15
C ASN A 42 14.30 -6.06 -19.40
N THR A 43 15.55 -6.10 -19.89
CA THR A 43 16.72 -5.45 -19.26
C THR A 43 16.88 -3.97 -19.64
N GLU A 44 16.10 -3.43 -20.56
CA GLU A 44 16.31 -2.08 -21.12
C GLU A 44 15.81 -0.93 -20.24
N SER A 45 15.06 -1.18 -19.17
CA SER A 45 14.51 -0.12 -18.33
C SER A 45 15.45 0.28 -17.20
N HIS A 46 16.22 1.35 -17.39
CA HIS A 46 17.20 1.84 -16.41
C HIS A 46 16.60 2.66 -15.25
N ASN A 47 15.37 3.17 -15.37
CA ASN A 47 14.77 4.07 -14.37
C ASN A 47 13.39 3.60 -13.92
N ARG A 48 13.29 2.32 -13.49
CA ARG A 48 12.03 1.79 -12.95
C ARG A 48 11.63 2.51 -11.67
N VAL A 49 10.35 2.90 -11.61
CA VAL A 49 9.70 3.42 -10.39
C VAL A 49 8.54 2.51 -10.06
N VAL A 50 8.58 1.87 -8.91
CA VAL A 50 7.49 0.99 -8.46
C VAL A 50 6.52 1.75 -7.56
N PHE A 51 5.24 1.70 -7.89
CA PHE A 51 4.14 2.23 -7.09
C PHE A 51 3.53 1.09 -6.28
N MET A 52 3.92 0.97 -5.01
CA MET A 52 3.44 -0.05 -4.09
C MET A 52 2.24 0.48 -3.32
N GLY A 53 1.10 -0.23 -3.38
CA GLY A 53 -0.11 0.26 -2.73
C GLY A 53 -1.30 -0.71 -2.76
N ASN A 54 -2.47 -0.15 -2.50
CA ASN A 54 -3.76 -0.83 -2.45
C ASN A 54 -4.66 -0.48 -3.66
N SER A 55 -6.00 -0.47 -3.47
CA SER A 55 -6.99 -0.12 -4.51
C SER A 55 -6.79 1.29 -5.09
N ILE A 56 -6.31 2.25 -4.31
CA ILE A 56 -6.02 3.59 -4.82
C ILE A 56 -4.88 3.53 -5.85
N THR A 57 -3.84 2.75 -5.58
CA THR A 57 -2.75 2.54 -6.55
C THR A 57 -3.22 1.69 -7.74
N GLU A 58 -3.95 0.59 -7.50
CA GLU A 58 -4.51 -0.27 -8.55
C GLU A 58 -5.44 0.52 -9.49
N GLY A 59 -6.37 1.28 -8.93
CA GLY A 59 -7.34 2.08 -9.68
C GLY A 59 -6.71 3.17 -10.54
N TRP A 60 -5.51 3.62 -10.18
CA TRP A 60 -4.83 4.67 -10.92
C TRP A 60 -4.51 4.27 -12.37
N VAL A 61 -3.99 3.06 -12.59
CA VAL A 61 -3.71 2.57 -13.94
C VAL A 61 -5.00 2.31 -14.74
N ILE A 62 -6.11 2.03 -14.06
CA ILE A 62 -7.43 1.86 -14.68
C ILE A 62 -8.01 3.23 -15.10
N MET A 63 -7.91 4.22 -14.19
CA MET A 63 -8.48 5.55 -14.40
C MET A 63 -7.66 6.40 -15.39
N HIS A 64 -6.32 6.33 -15.31
CA HIS A 64 -5.43 7.08 -16.18
C HIS A 64 -4.19 6.25 -16.61
N PRO A 65 -4.35 5.26 -17.51
CA PRO A 65 -3.26 4.38 -17.94
C PRO A 65 -2.11 5.12 -18.62
N GLN A 66 -2.37 6.31 -19.20
CA GLN A 66 -1.35 7.11 -19.89
C GLN A 66 -0.24 7.59 -18.93
N PHE A 67 -0.55 7.78 -17.66
CA PHE A 67 0.45 8.17 -16.66
C PHE A 67 1.58 7.13 -16.53
N PHE A 68 1.25 5.85 -16.61
CA PHE A 68 2.22 4.75 -16.47
C PHE A 68 2.93 4.40 -17.79
N LYS A 69 2.39 4.86 -18.93
CA LYS A 69 2.88 4.44 -20.24
C LYS A 69 4.23 5.09 -20.57
N ASN A 70 5.18 4.28 -21.02
CA ASN A 70 6.50 4.71 -21.53
C ASN A 70 7.39 5.49 -20.53
N LYS A 71 7.10 5.43 -19.22
CA LYS A 71 7.87 6.13 -18.17
C LYS A 71 8.71 5.20 -17.29
N GLY A 72 8.62 3.90 -17.47
CA GLY A 72 9.22 2.92 -16.56
C GLY A 72 8.49 2.85 -15.20
N TYR A 73 7.26 3.39 -15.13
CA TYR A 73 6.41 3.33 -13.94
C TYR A 73 5.68 1.99 -13.89
N ILE A 74 5.80 1.30 -12.75
CA ILE A 74 5.28 -0.04 -12.53
C ILE A 74 4.27 0.02 -11.41
N ASN A 75 2.99 -0.21 -11.73
CA ASN A 75 1.93 -0.29 -10.73
C ASN A 75 1.95 -1.66 -10.04
N ARG A 76 1.92 -1.63 -8.70
CA ARG A 76 1.84 -2.81 -7.81
C ARG A 76 0.78 -2.57 -6.73
N GLY A 77 -0.36 -1.99 -7.14
CA GLY A 77 -1.55 -1.87 -6.31
C GLY A 77 -2.36 -3.17 -6.29
N ILE A 78 -2.91 -3.54 -5.14
CA ILE A 78 -3.89 -4.65 -5.02
C ILE A 78 -5.02 -4.17 -4.12
N GLY A 79 -6.24 -4.23 -4.64
CA GLY A 79 -7.45 -3.78 -3.96
C GLY A 79 -7.64 -4.38 -2.58
N GLY A 80 -8.06 -3.57 -1.60
CA GLY A 80 -8.36 -4.02 -0.24
C GLY A 80 -7.16 -4.34 0.65
N GLN A 81 -5.94 -4.37 0.12
CA GLN A 81 -4.76 -4.78 0.88
C GLN A 81 -4.38 -3.82 2.00
N THR A 82 -3.95 -4.43 3.11
CA THR A 82 -3.40 -3.81 4.31
C THR A 82 -1.86 -3.86 4.29
N THR A 83 -1.24 -3.11 5.18
CA THR A 83 0.24 -3.00 5.24
C THR A 83 0.95 -4.33 5.49
N PRO A 84 0.47 -5.27 6.34
CA PRO A 84 1.12 -6.58 6.47
C PRO A 84 1.08 -7.41 5.19
N GLN A 85 -0.02 -7.35 4.42
CA GLN A 85 -0.10 -8.04 3.13
C GLN A 85 0.90 -7.46 2.11
N MET A 86 1.03 -6.13 2.07
CA MET A 86 2.01 -5.45 1.22
C MET A 86 3.45 -5.83 1.61
N LEU A 87 3.77 -5.88 2.91
CA LEU A 87 5.09 -6.26 3.40
C LEU A 87 5.45 -7.71 2.97
N LEU A 88 4.51 -8.65 3.04
CA LEU A 88 4.72 -10.04 2.62
C LEU A 88 5.10 -10.17 1.13
N ARG A 89 4.52 -9.37 0.25
CA ARG A 89 4.82 -9.40 -1.20
C ARG A 89 5.89 -8.37 -1.64
N PHE A 90 6.43 -7.58 -0.72
CA PHE A 90 7.32 -6.47 -1.03
C PHE A 90 8.59 -6.90 -1.78
N ARG A 91 9.16 -8.05 -1.42
CA ARG A 91 10.35 -8.57 -2.09
C ARG A 91 10.11 -8.85 -3.57
N GLN A 92 9.05 -9.60 -3.89
CA GLN A 92 8.79 -10.02 -5.28
C GLN A 92 8.27 -8.89 -6.14
N ASP A 93 7.46 -7.99 -5.58
CA ASP A 93 6.78 -6.92 -6.32
C ASP A 93 7.56 -5.61 -6.35
N VAL A 94 8.60 -5.48 -5.53
CA VAL A 94 9.47 -4.29 -5.49
C VAL A 94 10.93 -4.64 -5.68
N LEU A 95 11.55 -5.37 -4.72
CA LEU A 95 13.00 -5.55 -4.72
C LEU A 95 13.51 -6.30 -5.95
N ASN A 96 12.83 -7.40 -6.33
CA ASN A 96 13.23 -8.24 -7.47
C ASN A 96 13.08 -7.53 -8.82
N LEU A 97 12.39 -6.39 -8.86
CA LEU A 97 12.25 -5.56 -10.07
C LEU A 97 13.40 -4.57 -10.24
N ASN A 98 14.30 -4.47 -9.26
CA ASN A 98 15.45 -3.55 -9.26
C ASN A 98 15.08 -2.10 -9.62
N PRO A 99 14.08 -1.48 -8.96
CA PRO A 99 13.70 -0.11 -9.26
C PRO A 99 14.74 0.87 -8.73
N LYS A 100 14.79 2.07 -9.32
CA LYS A 100 15.53 3.20 -8.75
C LYS A 100 14.77 3.85 -7.60
N VAL A 101 13.44 3.84 -7.68
CA VAL A 101 12.55 4.50 -6.72
C VAL A 101 11.37 3.59 -6.40
N VAL A 102 10.94 3.58 -5.15
CA VAL A 102 9.65 3.05 -4.74
C VAL A 102 8.80 4.16 -4.12
N VAL A 103 7.53 4.22 -4.55
CA VAL A 103 6.49 5.06 -3.94
C VAL A 103 5.58 4.16 -3.13
N ILE A 104 5.44 4.42 -1.82
CA ILE A 104 4.63 3.61 -0.91
C ILE A 104 3.40 4.42 -0.50
N LEU A 105 2.20 3.93 -0.87
CA LEU A 105 0.90 4.47 -0.47
C LEU A 105 0.10 3.36 0.23
N ALA A 106 0.00 3.42 1.56
CA ALA A 106 -0.57 2.35 2.37
C ALA A 106 -1.20 2.88 3.67
N GLY A 107 -2.09 2.10 4.28
CA GLY A 107 -2.63 2.34 5.63
C GLY A 107 -4.15 2.56 5.70
N THR A 108 -4.81 2.99 4.62
CA THR A 108 -6.26 3.25 4.65
C THR A 108 -7.08 1.99 4.97
N ASN A 109 -6.74 0.86 4.39
CA ASN A 109 -7.42 -0.42 4.63
C ASN A 109 -7.11 -1.03 6.01
N ASP A 110 -5.96 -0.70 6.58
CA ASP A 110 -5.60 -1.05 7.95
C ASP A 110 -6.50 -0.29 8.93
N ILE A 111 -6.67 1.02 8.73
CA ILE A 111 -7.59 1.86 9.52
C ILE A 111 -9.03 1.34 9.40
N ALA A 112 -9.43 0.91 8.21
CA ALA A 112 -10.72 0.27 7.96
C ALA A 112 -10.83 -1.12 8.60
N GLY A 113 -9.69 -1.76 8.99
CA GLY A 113 -9.66 -3.10 9.59
C GLY A 113 -10.05 -4.21 8.61
N ASN A 114 -9.64 -4.11 7.33
CA ASN A 114 -9.97 -5.09 6.30
C ASN A 114 -9.45 -6.51 6.60
N THR A 115 -8.34 -6.62 7.32
CA THR A 115 -7.76 -7.91 7.78
C THR A 115 -7.86 -8.09 9.31
N GLY A 116 -8.78 -7.36 9.95
CA GLY A 116 -8.90 -7.29 11.39
C GLY A 116 -8.34 -5.99 11.96
N TYR A 117 -8.37 -5.87 13.29
CA TYR A 117 -7.82 -4.69 13.97
C TYR A 117 -6.30 -4.60 13.76
N THR A 118 -5.84 -3.41 13.37
CA THR A 118 -4.42 -3.08 13.26
C THR A 118 -4.18 -1.78 14.03
N SER A 119 -3.22 -1.75 14.93
CA SER A 119 -2.86 -0.53 15.67
C SER A 119 -2.16 0.47 14.75
N GLU A 120 -2.19 1.75 15.12
CA GLU A 120 -1.44 2.79 14.40
C GLU A 120 0.06 2.50 14.40
N GLU A 121 0.57 1.93 15.49
CA GLU A 121 1.97 1.52 15.63
C GLU A 121 2.34 0.40 14.64
N ASP A 122 1.46 -0.60 14.46
CA ASP A 122 1.66 -1.69 13.50
C ASP A 122 1.63 -1.18 12.05
N ILE A 123 0.68 -0.28 11.73
CA ILE A 123 0.61 0.37 10.41
C ILE A 123 1.93 1.09 10.11
N LEU A 124 2.37 1.92 11.03
CA LEU A 124 3.63 2.65 10.93
C LEU A 124 4.83 1.69 10.84
N GLY A 125 4.85 0.64 11.66
CA GLY A 125 5.90 -0.37 11.68
C GLY A 125 6.06 -1.09 10.33
N ASN A 126 4.95 -1.49 9.72
CA ASN A 126 4.97 -2.15 8.42
C ASN A 126 5.45 -1.21 7.30
N ILE A 127 4.99 0.06 7.26
CA ILE A 127 5.43 1.04 6.28
C ILE A 127 6.93 1.35 6.46
N LYS A 128 7.39 1.54 7.70
CA LYS A 128 8.80 1.76 8.04
C LYS A 128 9.66 0.57 7.59
N SER A 129 9.21 -0.65 7.85
CA SER A 129 9.91 -1.88 7.43
C SER A 129 10.06 -1.95 5.92
N MET A 130 9.01 -1.67 5.14
CA MET A 130 9.10 -1.61 3.68
C MET A 130 10.12 -0.55 3.21
N ALA A 131 10.10 0.63 3.81
CA ALA A 131 11.02 1.72 3.50
C ALA A 131 12.47 1.38 3.82
N GLU A 132 12.74 0.81 5.00
CA GLU A 132 14.06 0.39 5.44
C GLU A 132 14.63 -0.74 4.58
N ILE A 133 13.79 -1.73 4.24
CA ILE A 133 14.15 -2.82 3.31
C ILE A 133 14.52 -2.26 1.93
N ALA A 134 13.73 -1.33 1.37
CA ALA A 134 14.03 -0.70 0.08
C ALA A 134 15.36 0.06 0.16
N ASN A 135 15.54 0.91 1.16
CA ASN A 135 16.75 1.71 1.36
C ASN A 135 18.01 0.84 1.50
N SER A 136 17.92 -0.27 2.25
CA SER A 136 19.02 -1.23 2.43
C SER A 136 19.41 -1.95 1.11
N ASN A 137 18.53 -1.93 0.12
CA ASN A 137 18.78 -2.46 -1.23
C ASN A 137 19.14 -1.35 -2.24
N GLY A 138 19.46 -0.13 -1.78
CA GLY A 138 19.86 0.99 -2.63
C GLY A 138 18.73 1.64 -3.42
N ILE A 139 17.46 1.36 -3.06
CA ILE A 139 16.27 1.91 -3.70
C ILE A 139 15.90 3.22 -3.00
N LYS A 140 15.73 4.30 -3.75
CA LYS A 140 15.24 5.57 -3.21
C LYS A 140 13.79 5.45 -2.78
N VAL A 141 13.46 5.99 -1.61
CA VAL A 141 12.16 5.82 -0.98
C VAL A 141 11.36 7.12 -0.98
N ILE A 142 10.12 7.02 -1.48
CA ILE A 142 9.10 8.04 -1.36
C ILE A 142 7.97 7.44 -0.53
N ILE A 143 7.71 8.02 0.65
CA ILE A 143 6.57 7.64 1.50
C ILE A 143 5.50 8.69 1.31
N SER A 144 4.33 8.28 0.81
CA SER A 144 3.21 9.22 0.69
C SER A 144 2.40 9.30 1.97
N SER A 145 1.76 10.44 2.19
CA SER A 145 0.66 10.54 3.13
C SER A 145 -0.47 9.57 2.75
N ILE A 146 -1.18 9.04 3.72
CA ILE A 146 -2.50 8.43 3.51
C ILE A 146 -3.44 9.54 3.05
N LEU A 147 -4.24 9.27 2.02
CA LEU A 147 -5.22 10.23 1.51
C LEU A 147 -6.28 10.58 2.57
N PRO A 148 -6.87 11.78 2.50
CA PRO A 148 -7.97 12.15 3.39
C PRO A 148 -9.14 11.19 3.26
N ALA A 149 -9.76 10.81 4.38
CA ALA A 149 -11.02 10.09 4.41
C ALA A 149 -11.76 10.44 5.70
N ILE A 150 -13.01 10.88 5.57
CA ILE A 150 -13.86 11.19 6.73
C ILE A 150 -14.63 9.95 7.21
N GLU A 151 -14.92 9.04 6.30
CA GLU A 151 -15.66 7.81 6.57
C GLU A 151 -15.31 6.74 5.54
N TYR A 152 -15.43 5.49 5.94
CA TYR A 152 -15.41 4.34 5.04
C TYR A 152 -16.83 3.81 4.89
N LEU A 153 -17.47 4.02 3.73
CA LEU A 153 -18.88 3.65 3.52
C LEU A 153 -19.15 2.15 3.69
N TRP A 154 -18.13 1.30 3.48
CA TRP A 154 -18.23 -0.14 3.75
C TRP A 154 -18.03 -0.52 5.23
N LYS A 155 -17.59 0.41 6.06
CA LYS A 155 -17.34 0.20 7.51
C LYS A 155 -17.45 1.51 8.30
N PRO A 156 -18.67 2.02 8.49
CA PRO A 156 -18.89 3.31 9.12
C PRO A 156 -18.50 3.33 10.60
N GLY A 157 -18.27 4.54 11.15
CA GLY A 157 -18.07 4.78 12.58
C GLY A 157 -16.64 4.60 13.09
N LEU A 158 -15.62 4.58 12.20
CA LEU A 158 -14.21 4.36 12.56
C LEU A 158 -13.40 5.64 12.84
N ASP A 159 -13.94 6.83 12.57
CA ASP A 159 -13.21 8.12 12.65
C ASP A 159 -11.82 8.06 11.94
N PRO A 160 -11.77 7.81 10.63
CA PRO A 160 -10.50 7.69 9.94
C PRO A 160 -9.72 9.01 9.88
N ALA A 161 -10.38 10.15 9.81
CA ALA A 161 -9.73 11.46 9.65
C ALA A 161 -8.71 11.73 10.77
N THR A 162 -9.09 11.53 12.03
CA THR A 162 -8.19 11.71 13.18
C THR A 162 -6.99 10.77 13.14
N LYS A 163 -7.22 9.50 12.80
CA LYS A 163 -6.14 8.50 12.69
C LYS A 163 -5.18 8.81 11.55
N ILE A 164 -5.71 9.21 10.38
CA ILE A 164 -4.92 9.57 9.19
C ILE A 164 -3.97 10.73 9.52
N ILE A 165 -4.47 11.80 10.16
CA ILE A 165 -3.65 12.96 10.54
C ILE A 165 -2.49 12.52 11.43
N LYS A 166 -2.76 11.67 12.43
CA LYS A 166 -1.75 11.19 13.38
C LYS A 166 -0.70 10.32 12.68
N ILE A 167 -1.13 9.36 11.87
CA ILE A 167 -0.21 8.49 11.13
C ILE A 167 0.63 9.31 10.13
N ASN A 168 0.03 10.22 9.38
CA ASN A 168 0.73 11.07 8.41
C ASN A 168 1.81 11.93 9.07
N LYS A 169 1.53 12.48 10.27
CA LYS A 169 2.53 13.21 11.05
C LYS A 169 3.74 12.34 11.39
N GLU A 170 3.52 11.12 11.84
CA GLU A 170 4.59 10.18 12.18
C GLU A 170 5.38 9.71 10.95
N LEU A 171 4.69 9.47 9.81
CA LEU A 171 5.35 9.13 8.55
C LEU A 171 6.25 10.27 8.05
N LYS A 172 5.79 11.52 8.19
CA LYS A 172 6.61 12.70 7.85
C LYS A 172 7.86 12.78 8.73
N LEU A 173 7.72 12.66 10.04
CA LEU A 173 8.84 12.69 10.99
C LEU A 173 9.85 11.56 10.70
N PHE A 174 9.36 10.36 10.39
CA PHE A 174 10.21 9.24 10.03
C PHE A 174 10.95 9.49 8.71
N SER A 175 10.27 10.03 7.71
CA SER A 175 10.87 10.36 6.41
C SER A 175 11.98 11.41 6.58
N ASP A 176 11.69 12.50 7.28
CA ASP A 176 12.65 13.58 7.53
C ASP A 176 13.90 13.06 8.27
N LYS A 177 13.72 12.20 9.28
CA LYS A 177 14.82 11.60 10.06
C LYS A 177 15.74 10.72 9.22
N ASN A 178 15.19 9.99 8.25
CA ASN A 178 15.92 8.99 7.46
C ASN A 178 16.35 9.51 6.08
N GLY A 179 16.08 10.76 5.74
CA GLY A 179 16.39 11.34 4.43
C GLY A 179 15.53 10.78 3.30
N PHE A 180 14.35 10.24 3.61
CA PHE A 180 13.36 9.81 2.63
C PHE A 180 12.53 11.01 2.15
N ILE A 181 11.92 10.89 0.98
CA ILE A 181 11.01 11.91 0.49
C ILE A 181 9.62 11.62 1.08
N TYR A 182 9.07 12.58 1.83
CA TYR A 182 7.66 12.57 2.20
C TYR A 182 6.85 13.24 1.11
N LEU A 183 5.86 12.52 0.56
CA LEU A 183 4.98 12.99 -0.50
C LEU A 183 3.61 13.34 0.11
N ASP A 184 3.34 14.61 0.23
CA ASP A 184 2.12 15.13 0.88
C ASP A 184 0.95 15.26 -0.10
N TYR A 185 0.24 14.16 -0.33
CA TYR A 185 -1.04 14.19 -1.02
C TYR A 185 -2.15 14.79 -0.14
N TYR A 186 -2.06 14.54 1.18
CA TYR A 186 -3.13 14.91 2.13
C TYR A 186 -3.44 16.39 2.08
N SER A 187 -2.43 17.25 2.20
CA SER A 187 -2.61 18.70 2.28
C SER A 187 -3.27 19.30 1.03
N GLU A 188 -3.00 18.75 -0.16
CA GLU A 188 -3.59 19.24 -1.42
C GLU A 188 -5.03 18.74 -1.63
N MET A 189 -5.38 17.60 -1.04
CA MET A 189 -6.61 16.88 -1.37
C MET A 189 -7.68 16.95 -0.29
N VAL A 190 -7.34 17.41 0.93
CA VAL A 190 -8.25 17.47 2.07
C VAL A 190 -9.26 18.62 1.95
N ASP A 191 -10.52 18.34 2.29
CA ASP A 191 -11.55 19.35 2.51
C ASP A 191 -11.52 19.92 3.96
N ASP A 192 -12.43 20.84 4.26
CA ASP A 192 -12.58 21.48 5.57
C ASP A 192 -13.07 20.53 6.68
N LYS A 193 -13.51 19.31 6.32
CA LYS A 193 -13.99 18.27 7.26
C LYS A 193 -13.02 17.12 7.47
N GLY A 194 -11.88 17.14 6.77
CA GLY A 194 -10.87 16.08 6.85
C GLY A 194 -11.05 14.92 5.86
N GLY A 195 -11.98 15.04 4.92
CA GLY A 195 -12.21 14.08 3.84
C GLY A 195 -11.57 14.49 2.51
N LEU A 196 -11.65 13.63 1.51
CA LEU A 196 -11.36 14.01 0.11
C LEU A 196 -12.41 15.01 -0.39
N LYS A 197 -11.96 16.02 -1.13
CA LYS A 197 -12.85 17.03 -1.73
C LYS A 197 -13.88 16.37 -2.64
N VAL A 198 -15.17 16.56 -2.31
CA VAL A 198 -16.33 16.09 -3.08
C VAL A 198 -17.00 17.29 -3.72
N PRO A 199 -17.31 17.27 -5.03
CA PRO A 199 -17.09 16.20 -6.02
C PRO A 199 -15.73 16.27 -6.73
N ASP A 200 -14.85 17.19 -6.34
CA ASP A 200 -13.63 17.54 -7.09
C ASP A 200 -12.70 16.34 -7.26
N TYR A 201 -12.41 15.61 -6.20
CA TYR A 201 -11.40 14.54 -6.20
C TYR A 201 -11.96 13.15 -5.91
N THR A 202 -13.19 13.05 -5.42
CA THR A 202 -13.90 11.78 -5.21
C THR A 202 -15.40 11.97 -5.38
N SER A 203 -16.19 10.89 -5.30
CA SER A 203 -17.65 10.95 -5.34
C SER A 203 -18.26 10.83 -3.94
N ALA A 204 -19.48 11.36 -3.76
CA ALA A 204 -20.24 11.23 -2.53
C ALA A 204 -20.62 9.77 -2.18
N ASN A 205 -20.52 8.86 -3.17
CA ASN A 205 -20.82 7.44 -3.01
C ASN A 205 -19.57 6.59 -2.74
N ASP A 206 -18.39 7.22 -2.62
CA ASP A 206 -17.11 6.51 -2.37
C ASP A 206 -16.36 7.10 -1.17
N LEU A 207 -16.02 8.39 -1.20
CA LEU A 207 -15.31 9.17 -0.17
C LEU A 207 -13.82 8.77 0.06
N VAL A 208 -13.29 7.80 -0.69
CA VAL A 208 -11.94 7.24 -0.49
C VAL A 208 -11.13 7.17 -1.79
N HIS A 209 -11.72 6.67 -2.87
CA HIS A 209 -11.00 6.51 -4.12
C HIS A 209 -11.03 7.80 -4.95
N PRO A 210 -9.85 8.26 -5.43
CA PRO A 210 -9.81 9.43 -6.30
C PRO A 210 -10.54 9.17 -7.62
N ASN A 211 -11.26 10.20 -8.10
CA ASN A 211 -11.69 10.29 -9.49
C ASN A 211 -10.51 10.74 -10.38
N LEU A 212 -10.74 10.93 -11.67
CA LEU A 212 -9.68 11.36 -12.60
C LEU A 212 -8.99 12.65 -12.14
N ASN A 213 -9.74 13.65 -11.70
CA ASN A 213 -9.15 14.91 -11.25
C ASN A 213 -8.27 14.72 -9.99
N GLY A 214 -8.71 13.85 -9.06
CA GLY A 214 -7.88 13.48 -7.90
C GLY A 214 -6.58 12.82 -8.31
N TYR A 215 -6.61 11.88 -9.28
CA TYR A 215 -5.38 11.28 -9.80
C TYR A 215 -4.48 12.29 -10.51
N LEU A 216 -5.02 13.24 -11.29
CA LEU A 216 -4.22 14.29 -11.94
C LEU A 216 -3.46 15.17 -10.93
N VAL A 217 -4.05 15.46 -9.76
CA VAL A 217 -3.34 16.13 -8.66
C VAL A 217 -2.23 15.24 -8.11
N MET A 218 -2.51 13.96 -7.86
CA MET A 218 -1.51 13.00 -7.36
C MET A 218 -0.34 12.84 -8.34
N GLU A 219 -0.60 12.82 -9.65
CA GLU A 219 0.41 12.72 -10.71
C GLU A 219 1.42 13.85 -10.66
N LYS A 220 0.94 15.08 -10.59
CA LYS A 220 1.80 16.26 -10.48
C LYS A 220 2.73 16.17 -9.27
N LEU A 221 2.17 15.85 -8.12
CA LEU A 221 2.94 15.78 -6.86
C LEU A 221 3.96 14.64 -6.85
N VAL A 222 3.57 13.46 -7.36
CA VAL A 222 4.49 12.31 -7.36
C VAL A 222 5.59 12.46 -8.41
N GLU A 223 5.32 13.07 -9.57
CA GLU A 223 6.37 13.37 -10.56
C GLU A 223 7.43 14.32 -9.99
N ASP A 224 7.04 15.35 -9.26
CA ASP A 224 7.97 16.24 -8.57
C ASP A 224 8.82 15.48 -7.54
N ALA A 225 8.21 14.58 -6.77
CA ALA A 225 8.89 13.73 -5.80
C ALA A 225 9.87 12.74 -6.48
N ILE A 226 9.45 12.08 -7.57
CA ILE A 226 10.31 11.17 -8.35
C ILE A 226 11.49 11.92 -8.96
N ASN A 227 11.25 13.09 -9.56
CA ASN A 227 12.32 13.92 -10.12
C ASN A 227 13.34 14.35 -9.06
N LYS A 228 12.87 14.61 -7.82
CA LYS A 228 13.76 14.90 -6.68
C LYS A 228 14.55 13.66 -6.25
N ALA A 229 13.94 12.48 -6.25
CA ALA A 229 14.59 11.23 -5.87
C ALA A 229 15.68 10.80 -6.87
N LEU A 230 15.52 11.11 -8.14
CA LEU A 230 16.43 10.70 -9.23
C LEU A 230 17.62 11.64 -9.46
N LYS A 231 17.63 12.81 -8.81
CA LYS A 231 18.77 13.73 -8.77
C LYS A 231 19.83 13.23 -7.79
#